data_26496bc92d3e177a2b4a8eb7e6fec3b6
#
_entry.id   26496bc92d3e177a2b4a8eb7e6fec3b6
#
_cell.length_a   1.000
_cell.length_b   1.000
_cell.length_c   1.000
_cell.angle_alpha   90.00
_cell.angle_beta   90.00
_cell.angle_gamma   90.00
#
_symmetry.space_group_name_H-M   'P 1'
#
loop_
_entity.id
_entity.type
_entity.pdbx_description
1 polymer ?
#
loop_
_entity_poly.entity_id
_entity_poly.type
_entity_poly.pdbx_seq_one_letter_code
_entity_poly.pdbx_strand_id
1 'polypeptide(L)'
;TLVKSSAASDVYKRQPQGKIKSEYVVNCAGMWGREVGKMAGVDIPLHANEHFYAVTEPIRGLQSDLPVLRIPDECTYYKEDAGKLLIGAFEPIAKPWGHNGIPDEFCFDQLPDDFEHFEPILNKAVKRLPILETSGIQLFFNGPESFTPDNRYLLGEATNLKNFFLACGFNSIGIQSAGGAGKALSEWMEAGEPPFDLWEVDIRRMHPFQNNKTYLFE
;
A
#
# COMPACT_ATOMS: atom_id res chain seq x y z
N THR A 1 -4.54 21.87 -0.32
CA THR A 1 -5.13 21.93 1.04
C THR A 1 -6.60 21.58 0.96
N LEU A 2 -7.02 20.56 1.67
CA LEU A 2 -8.43 20.26 1.89
C LEU A 2 -9.00 21.23 2.92
N VAL A 3 -10.15 21.80 2.65
CA VAL A 3 -10.81 22.76 3.56
C VAL A 3 -12.15 22.18 3.98
N LYS A 4 -12.34 22.02 5.28
CA LYS A 4 -13.66 21.70 5.87
C LYS A 4 -14.61 22.89 5.70
N SER A 5 -15.83 22.63 5.26
CA SER A 5 -16.94 23.55 5.42
C SER A 5 -17.73 23.15 6.68
N SER A 6 -18.03 24.11 7.54
CA SER A 6 -18.83 23.88 8.76
C SER A 6 -20.33 23.71 8.49
N ALA A 7 -20.77 23.90 7.27
CA ALA A 7 -22.14 23.66 6.83
C ALA A 7 -22.13 22.52 5.82
N ALA A 8 -22.65 21.38 6.24
CA ALA A 8 -22.95 20.18 5.49
C ALA A 8 -22.64 20.21 3.98
N SER A 9 -21.86 19.25 3.54
CA SER A 9 -21.79 18.68 2.19
C SER A 9 -20.76 19.18 1.18
N ASP A 10 -20.12 20.32 1.32
CA ASP A 10 -19.16 20.76 0.29
C ASP A 10 -17.70 20.47 0.69
N VAL A 11 -17.07 19.49 0.04
CA VAL A 11 -15.63 19.25 0.18
C VAL A 11 -14.89 19.96 -0.95
N TYR A 12 -13.82 20.70 -0.58
CA TYR A 12 -13.03 21.46 -1.55
C TYR A 12 -11.59 20.97 -1.56
N LYS A 13 -11.07 20.69 -2.74
CA LYS A 13 -9.63 20.58 -2.97
C LYS A 13 -9.09 21.88 -3.51
N ARG A 14 -8.16 22.53 -2.78
CA ARG A 14 -7.38 23.67 -3.29
C ARG A 14 -6.03 23.18 -3.79
N GLN A 15 -5.64 23.63 -4.95
CA GLN A 15 -4.36 23.34 -5.59
C GLN A 15 -3.86 24.61 -6.31
N PRO A 16 -2.56 24.66 -6.74
CA PRO A 16 -2.03 25.85 -7.41
C PRO A 16 -2.83 26.27 -8.63
N GLN A 17 -3.44 25.33 -9.34
CA GLN A 17 -4.21 25.55 -10.57
C GLN A 17 -5.66 25.99 -10.30
N GLY A 18 -6.12 25.96 -9.05
CA GLY A 18 -7.47 26.39 -8.72
C GLY A 18 -8.14 25.60 -7.60
N LYS A 19 -9.47 25.70 -7.55
CA LYS A 19 -10.32 25.08 -6.54
C LYS A 19 -11.31 24.15 -7.23
N ILE A 20 -11.37 22.89 -6.80
CA ILE A 20 -12.36 21.92 -7.24
C ILE A 20 -13.39 21.75 -6.13
N LYS A 21 -14.67 21.93 -6.47
CA LYS A 21 -15.80 21.59 -5.60
C LYS A 21 -16.30 20.20 -5.99
N SER A 22 -16.48 19.33 -5.01
CA SER A 22 -17.01 17.98 -5.21
C SER A 22 -17.93 17.60 -4.06
N GLU A 23 -18.88 16.72 -4.32
CA GLU A 23 -19.76 16.15 -3.29
C GLU A 23 -19.00 15.15 -2.43
N TYR A 24 -18.17 14.33 -3.06
CA TYR A 24 -17.36 13.32 -2.40
C TYR A 24 -15.87 13.55 -2.68
N VAL A 25 -15.04 13.14 -1.73
CA VAL A 25 -13.59 13.02 -1.91
C VAL A 25 -13.19 11.62 -1.49
N VAL A 26 -12.43 10.92 -2.33
CA VAL A 26 -11.86 9.61 -2.01
C VAL A 26 -10.33 9.74 -1.90
N ASN A 27 -9.79 9.42 -0.74
CA ASN A 27 -8.36 9.39 -0.51
C ASN A 27 -7.79 8.03 -0.95
N CYS A 28 -7.18 8.02 -2.13
CA CYS A 28 -6.46 6.87 -2.70
C CYS A 28 -4.95 7.19 -2.82
N ALA A 29 -4.40 7.95 -1.89
CA ALA A 29 -3.06 8.53 -2.04
C ALA A 29 -1.92 7.57 -1.64
N GLY A 30 -2.16 6.26 -1.54
CA GLY A 30 -1.13 5.28 -1.22
C GLY A 30 -0.38 5.63 0.07
N MET A 31 0.94 5.67 0.04
CA MET A 31 1.75 6.01 1.20
C MET A 31 1.58 7.46 1.69
N TRP A 32 1.08 8.38 0.86
CA TRP A 32 0.72 9.76 1.23
C TRP A 32 -0.69 9.87 1.83
N GLY A 33 -1.42 8.76 1.95
CA GLY A 33 -2.79 8.75 2.47
C GLY A 33 -2.94 9.38 3.84
N ARG A 34 -1.93 9.20 4.72
CA ARG A 34 -1.87 9.81 6.05
C ARG A 34 -1.76 11.34 5.98
N GLU A 35 -0.91 11.87 5.11
CA GLU A 35 -0.71 13.31 4.92
C GLU A 35 -1.97 13.97 4.34
N VAL A 36 -2.60 13.33 3.37
CA VAL A 36 -3.88 13.78 2.80
C VAL A 36 -4.97 13.77 3.87
N GLY A 37 -5.02 12.75 4.72
CA GLY A 37 -5.92 12.70 5.87
C GLY A 37 -5.70 13.87 6.83
N LYS A 38 -4.46 14.18 7.19
CA LYS A 38 -4.12 15.32 8.05
C LYS A 38 -4.60 16.65 7.48
N MET A 39 -4.49 16.86 6.16
CA MET A 39 -5.01 18.07 5.51
C MET A 39 -6.52 18.22 5.70
N ALA A 40 -7.24 17.11 5.82
CA ALA A 40 -8.69 17.06 6.05
C ALA A 40 -9.06 16.97 7.54
N GLY A 41 -8.08 16.85 8.44
CA GLY A 41 -8.29 16.61 9.86
C GLY A 41 -8.86 15.21 10.14
N VAL A 42 -8.50 14.24 9.32
CA VAL A 42 -8.86 12.83 9.47
C VAL A 42 -7.61 12.05 9.88
N ASP A 43 -7.72 11.30 10.97
CA ASP A 43 -6.66 10.43 11.43
C ASP A 43 -6.66 9.14 10.61
N ILE A 44 -5.53 8.87 9.94
CA ILE A 44 -5.35 7.67 9.13
C ILE A 44 -4.06 6.98 9.61
N PRO A 45 -4.16 5.86 10.33
CA PRO A 45 -3.01 5.15 10.86
C PRO A 45 -2.31 4.36 9.76
N LEU A 46 -1.53 5.06 8.97
CA LEU A 46 -0.69 4.51 7.91
C LEU A 46 0.77 4.75 8.22
N HIS A 47 1.60 3.82 7.80
CA HIS A 47 3.03 3.88 7.87
C HIS A 47 3.67 3.44 6.55
N ALA A 48 4.70 4.14 6.11
CA ALA A 48 5.49 3.68 4.98
C ALA A 48 6.61 2.77 5.46
N ASN A 49 6.78 1.63 4.78
CA ASN A 49 7.88 0.70 5.00
C ASN A 49 8.60 0.43 3.68
N GLU A 50 9.87 0.12 3.78
CA GLU A 50 10.63 -0.42 2.66
C GLU A 50 10.07 -1.78 2.26
N HIS A 51 10.00 -2.05 0.97
CA HIS A 51 9.47 -3.31 0.44
C HIS A 51 10.30 -3.74 -0.77
N PHE A 52 10.69 -5.00 -0.80
CA PHE A 52 11.74 -5.48 -1.69
C PHE A 52 11.24 -6.52 -2.67
N TYR A 53 11.81 -6.47 -3.88
CA TYR A 53 11.77 -7.58 -4.80
C TYR A 53 13.04 -7.62 -5.66
N ALA A 54 13.36 -8.80 -6.19
CA ALA A 54 14.44 -8.98 -7.14
C ALA A 54 13.90 -9.56 -8.45
N VAL A 55 14.51 -9.20 -9.57
CA VAL A 55 14.25 -9.79 -10.89
C VAL A 55 15.54 -10.41 -11.39
N THR A 56 15.47 -11.67 -11.78
CA THR A 56 16.64 -12.38 -12.31
C THR A 56 17.00 -11.90 -13.70
N GLU A 57 18.22 -12.21 -14.14
CA GLU A 57 18.52 -12.27 -15.56
C GLU A 57 17.65 -13.33 -16.26
N PRO A 58 17.56 -13.34 -17.60
CA PRO A 58 16.82 -14.35 -18.33
C PRO A 58 17.29 -15.77 -18.00
N ILE A 59 16.38 -16.65 -17.64
CA ILE A 59 16.67 -18.04 -17.29
C ILE A 59 16.37 -18.93 -18.49
N ARG A 60 17.40 -19.58 -19.01
CA ARG A 60 17.27 -20.45 -20.17
C ARG A 60 16.35 -21.64 -19.87
N GLY A 61 15.31 -21.81 -20.68
CA GLY A 61 14.36 -22.93 -20.53
C GLY A 61 13.29 -22.71 -19.48
N LEU A 62 13.20 -21.50 -18.91
CA LEU A 62 12.06 -21.15 -18.07
C LEU A 62 10.79 -21.19 -18.92
N GLN A 63 9.80 -21.94 -18.45
CA GLN A 63 8.50 -22.02 -19.12
C GLN A 63 7.77 -20.68 -18.98
N SER A 64 7.23 -20.17 -20.07
CA SER A 64 6.33 -19.02 -20.07
C SER A 64 4.97 -19.41 -19.49
N ASP A 65 4.19 -18.43 -19.09
CA ASP A 65 2.83 -18.60 -18.58
C ASP A 65 2.71 -19.41 -17.27
N LEU A 66 3.78 -19.44 -16.48
CA LEU A 66 3.69 -20.02 -15.15
C LEU A 66 2.76 -19.20 -14.25
N PRO A 67 1.91 -19.85 -13.44
CA PRO A 67 1.09 -19.15 -12.46
C PRO A 67 1.98 -18.47 -11.41
N VAL A 68 1.48 -17.36 -10.85
CA VAL A 68 2.13 -16.75 -9.70
C VAL A 68 2.10 -17.74 -8.53
N LEU A 69 3.28 -18.01 -7.97
CA LEU A 69 3.43 -18.87 -6.81
C LEU A 69 3.64 -18.00 -5.58
N ARG A 70 2.79 -18.13 -4.57
CA ARG A 70 2.97 -17.51 -3.25
C ARG A 70 3.11 -18.57 -2.18
N ILE A 71 4.10 -18.40 -1.29
CA ILE A 71 4.40 -19.30 -0.17
C ILE A 71 4.37 -18.47 1.12
N PRO A 72 3.21 -18.37 1.79
CA PRO A 72 3.04 -17.52 2.96
C PRO A 72 4.01 -17.87 4.10
N ASP A 73 4.24 -19.16 4.36
CA ASP A 73 5.13 -19.62 5.43
C ASP A 73 6.60 -19.25 5.20
N GLU A 74 6.98 -19.01 3.96
CA GLU A 74 8.33 -18.55 3.59
C GLU A 74 8.39 -17.04 3.39
N CYS A 75 7.25 -16.37 3.43
CA CYS A 75 7.11 -14.94 3.15
C CYS A 75 7.56 -14.57 1.72
N THR A 76 7.41 -15.47 0.76
CA THR A 76 7.89 -15.30 -0.62
C THR A 76 6.78 -15.41 -1.65
N TYR A 77 6.97 -14.77 -2.79
CA TYR A 77 6.21 -15.03 -4.00
C TYR A 77 7.10 -14.96 -5.23
N TYR A 78 6.68 -15.64 -6.28
CA TYR A 78 7.42 -15.77 -7.53
C TYR A 78 6.48 -15.53 -8.70
N LYS A 79 6.97 -14.78 -9.68
CA LYS A 79 6.25 -14.50 -10.92
C LYS A 79 7.19 -14.69 -12.09
N GLU A 80 6.80 -15.48 -13.08
CA GLU A 80 7.45 -15.45 -14.38
C GLU A 80 7.15 -14.11 -15.09
N ASP A 81 8.18 -13.52 -15.70
CA ASP A 81 8.09 -12.25 -16.41
C ASP A 81 9.07 -12.21 -17.59
N ALA A 82 8.57 -12.54 -18.76
CA ALA A 82 9.32 -12.53 -20.01
C ALA A 82 10.65 -13.32 -19.94
N GLY A 83 10.59 -14.54 -19.44
CA GLY A 83 11.74 -15.44 -19.33
C GLY A 83 12.63 -15.19 -18.12
N LYS A 84 12.20 -14.36 -17.18
CA LYS A 84 12.84 -14.05 -15.91
C LYS A 84 11.96 -14.44 -14.75
N LEU A 85 12.51 -14.55 -13.55
CA LEU A 85 11.74 -14.70 -12.32
C LEU A 85 11.83 -13.41 -11.51
N LEU A 86 10.66 -12.88 -11.16
CA LEU A 86 10.50 -11.92 -10.09
C LEU A 86 10.36 -12.69 -8.78
N ILE A 87 11.17 -12.32 -7.80
CA ILE A 87 11.19 -12.86 -6.44
C ILE A 87 10.78 -11.73 -5.53
N GLY A 88 9.60 -11.82 -4.96
CA GLY A 88 9.11 -10.81 -4.02
C GLY A 88 9.03 -11.36 -2.60
N ALA A 89 8.98 -10.45 -1.66
CA ALA A 89 8.91 -10.74 -0.24
C ALA A 89 7.68 -10.14 0.41
N PHE A 90 7.30 -10.71 1.54
CA PHE A 90 6.49 -10.07 2.57
C PHE A 90 7.28 -10.18 3.86
N GLU A 91 8.19 -9.27 4.06
CA GLU A 91 9.19 -9.31 5.12
C GLU A 91 8.51 -9.45 6.50
N PRO A 92 8.88 -10.44 7.32
CA PRO A 92 8.30 -10.63 8.65
C PRO A 92 8.68 -9.51 9.62
N ILE A 93 9.76 -8.81 9.33
CA ILE A 93 10.21 -7.63 10.07
C ILE A 93 10.21 -6.47 9.08
N ALA A 94 9.28 -5.55 9.27
CA ALA A 94 9.19 -4.36 8.43
C ALA A 94 10.37 -3.40 8.72
N LYS A 95 10.80 -2.68 7.69
CA LYS A 95 11.79 -1.61 7.81
C LYS A 95 11.10 -0.27 7.60
N PRO A 96 10.75 0.45 8.68
CA PRO A 96 10.01 1.70 8.58
C PRO A 96 10.79 2.79 7.84
N TRP A 97 10.09 3.52 6.99
CA TRP A 97 10.62 4.65 6.22
C TRP A 97 9.71 5.88 6.34
N GLY A 98 10.26 7.06 6.13
CA GLY A 98 9.47 8.29 6.17
C GLY A 98 8.94 8.67 7.56
N HIS A 99 9.72 8.43 8.63
CA HIS A 99 9.34 8.69 10.04
C HIS A 99 8.83 10.11 10.32
N ASN A 100 9.29 11.11 9.55
CA ASN A 100 8.89 12.51 9.71
C ASN A 100 7.90 12.97 8.64
N GLY A 101 7.34 12.05 7.89
CA GLY A 101 6.54 12.25 6.67
C GLY A 101 7.32 11.83 5.44
N ILE A 102 6.61 11.62 4.35
CA ILE A 102 7.23 11.35 3.06
C ILE A 102 7.88 12.64 2.57
N PRO A 103 9.16 12.64 2.15
CA PRO A 103 9.79 13.83 1.57
C PRO A 103 9.02 14.38 0.37
N ASP A 104 8.86 15.69 0.28
CA ASP A 104 8.06 16.34 -0.77
C ASP A 104 8.62 16.08 -2.17
N GLU A 105 9.93 15.90 -2.29
CA GLU A 105 10.65 15.61 -3.53
C GLU A 105 10.60 14.14 -3.94
N PHE A 106 10.19 13.24 -3.05
CA PHE A 106 10.15 11.80 -3.35
C PHE A 106 9.01 11.51 -4.34
N CYS A 107 9.37 11.20 -5.58
CA CYS A 107 8.42 10.94 -6.65
C CYS A 107 9.05 9.99 -7.68
N PHE A 108 8.40 8.87 -7.99
CA PHE A 108 8.86 7.87 -8.96
C PHE A 108 10.31 7.39 -8.71
N ASP A 109 10.71 7.32 -7.47
CA ASP A 109 12.06 6.97 -7.05
C ASP A 109 12.06 5.67 -6.26
N GLN A 110 13.24 5.13 -6.02
CA GLN A 110 13.46 3.96 -5.19
C GLN A 110 14.40 4.31 -4.04
N LEU A 111 14.36 3.49 -3.00
CA LEU A 111 15.25 3.60 -1.86
C LEU A 111 16.58 2.87 -2.12
N PRO A 112 17.63 3.17 -1.36
CA PRO A 112 18.89 2.45 -1.47
C PRO A 112 18.71 0.94 -1.30
N ASP A 113 19.53 0.18 -2.01
CA ASP A 113 19.56 -1.26 -1.90
C ASP A 113 19.93 -1.71 -0.48
N ASP A 114 19.24 -2.74 0.00
CA ASP A 114 19.53 -3.40 1.29
C ASP A 114 19.49 -4.91 1.12
N PHE A 115 20.59 -5.45 0.62
CA PHE A 115 20.74 -6.89 0.38
C PHE A 115 20.77 -7.68 1.69
N GLU A 116 21.28 -7.12 2.78
CA GLU A 116 21.33 -7.79 4.08
C GLU A 116 19.92 -8.05 4.61
N HIS A 117 19.02 -7.08 4.44
CA HIS A 117 17.61 -7.25 4.82
C HIS A 117 16.89 -8.29 3.95
N PHE A 118 17.21 -8.36 2.66
CA PHE A 118 16.58 -9.30 1.72
C PHE A 118 17.21 -10.71 1.74
N GLU A 119 18.43 -10.86 2.21
CA GLU A 119 19.17 -12.14 2.20
C GLU A 119 18.40 -13.32 2.81
N PRO A 120 17.70 -13.21 3.96
CA PRO A 120 16.91 -14.32 4.51
C PRO A 120 15.81 -14.79 3.55
N ILE A 121 15.23 -13.89 2.79
CA ILE A 121 14.20 -14.19 1.77
C ILE A 121 14.85 -14.90 0.58
N LEU A 122 15.96 -14.35 0.08
CA LEU A 122 16.71 -14.93 -1.03
C LEU A 122 17.18 -16.35 -0.71
N ASN A 123 17.67 -16.60 0.49
CA ASN A 123 18.09 -17.92 0.94
C ASN A 123 16.93 -18.94 0.96
N LYS A 124 15.72 -18.52 1.32
CA LYS A 124 14.52 -19.37 1.20
C LYS A 124 14.15 -19.61 -0.26
N ALA A 125 14.24 -18.57 -1.09
CA ALA A 125 13.95 -18.64 -2.51
C ALA A 125 14.88 -19.63 -3.24
N VAL A 126 16.18 -19.58 -2.99
CA VAL A 126 17.17 -20.51 -3.57
C VAL A 126 16.89 -21.95 -3.16
N LYS A 127 16.54 -22.20 -1.89
CA LYS A 127 16.14 -23.55 -1.43
C LYS A 127 14.88 -24.04 -2.12
N ARG A 128 13.94 -23.17 -2.41
CA ARG A 128 12.67 -23.51 -3.08
C ARG A 128 12.85 -23.73 -4.57
N LEU A 129 13.63 -22.90 -5.19
CA LEU A 129 13.91 -22.88 -6.63
C LEU A 129 15.43 -22.93 -6.86
N PRO A 130 16.06 -24.13 -6.89
CA PRO A 130 17.53 -24.25 -7.00
C PRO A 130 18.13 -23.59 -8.22
N ILE A 131 17.34 -23.34 -9.28
CA ILE A 131 17.79 -22.59 -10.46
C ILE A 131 18.32 -21.19 -10.10
N LEU A 132 17.84 -20.61 -9.01
CA LEU A 132 18.22 -19.27 -8.53
C LEU A 132 19.68 -19.24 -8.03
N GLU A 133 20.26 -20.38 -7.64
CA GLU A 133 21.65 -20.45 -7.17
C GLU A 133 22.65 -19.99 -8.24
N THR A 134 22.30 -20.20 -9.51
CA THR A 134 23.16 -19.87 -10.66
C THR A 134 22.61 -18.71 -11.50
N SER A 135 21.47 -18.14 -11.10
CA SER A 135 20.85 -17.03 -11.82
C SER A 135 21.42 -15.70 -11.35
N GLY A 136 21.79 -14.83 -12.29
CA GLY A 136 22.12 -13.44 -11.96
C GLY A 136 20.89 -12.63 -11.58
N ILE A 137 21.09 -11.58 -10.79
CA ILE A 137 20.05 -10.57 -10.49
C ILE A 137 20.25 -9.40 -11.45
N GLN A 138 19.23 -9.13 -12.25
CA GLN A 138 19.22 -7.99 -13.17
C GLN A 138 18.72 -6.73 -12.51
N LEU A 139 17.74 -6.84 -11.63
CA LEU A 139 17.15 -5.73 -10.90
C LEU A 139 16.95 -6.14 -9.44
N PHE A 140 17.41 -5.32 -8.53
CA PHE A 140 17.00 -5.32 -7.14
C PHE A 140 16.26 -4.02 -6.89
N PHE A 141 15.08 -4.12 -6.30
CA PHE A 141 14.22 -2.96 -6.09
C PHE A 141 13.85 -2.85 -4.62
N ASN A 142 14.04 -1.65 -4.08
CA ASN A 142 13.57 -1.25 -2.77
C ASN A 142 12.64 -0.04 -2.94
N GLY A 143 11.36 -0.21 -2.70
CA GLY A 143 10.37 0.86 -2.82
C GLY A 143 9.54 0.99 -1.56
N PRO A 144 9.16 2.22 -1.18
CA PRO A 144 8.30 2.41 -0.03
C PRO A 144 6.84 2.11 -0.38
N GLU A 145 6.19 1.36 0.47
CA GLU A 145 4.75 1.08 0.40
C GLU A 145 4.04 1.45 1.71
N SER A 146 2.71 1.60 1.66
CA SER A 146 1.92 1.93 2.84
C SER A 146 1.33 0.69 3.50
N PHE A 147 1.52 0.63 4.81
CA PHE A 147 1.03 -0.44 5.67
C PHE A 147 0.14 0.09 6.79
N THR A 148 -0.75 -0.77 7.26
CA THR A 148 -1.63 -0.53 8.40
C THR A 148 -1.14 -1.34 9.61
N PRO A 149 -1.46 -0.91 10.83
CA PRO A 149 -1.02 -1.64 12.03
C PRO A 149 -1.56 -3.07 12.14
N ASP A 150 -2.72 -3.34 11.56
CA ASP A 150 -3.41 -4.63 11.63
C ASP A 150 -3.34 -5.45 10.33
N ASN A 151 -2.52 -5.00 9.39
CA ASN A 151 -2.35 -5.66 8.08
C ASN A 151 -3.64 -5.79 7.25
N ARG A 152 -4.64 -4.93 7.51
CA ARG A 152 -5.91 -4.84 6.77
C ARG A 152 -6.06 -3.44 6.21
N TYR A 153 -6.36 -3.30 4.93
CA TYR A 153 -6.49 -1.98 4.31
C TYR A 153 -7.62 -1.14 4.93
N LEU A 154 -7.61 0.15 4.66
CA LEU A 154 -8.57 1.11 5.17
C LEU A 154 -9.53 1.50 4.05
N LEU A 155 -10.80 1.17 4.25
CA LEU A 155 -11.88 1.43 3.31
C LEU A 155 -13.05 2.12 4.02
N GLY A 156 -13.80 2.95 3.30
CA GLY A 156 -15.05 3.52 3.78
C GLY A 156 -14.99 4.98 4.17
N GLU A 157 -16.09 5.49 4.73
CA GLU A 157 -16.24 6.88 5.10
C GLU A 157 -15.55 7.22 6.43
N ALA A 158 -14.87 8.36 6.45
CA ALA A 158 -14.19 8.85 7.65
C ALA A 158 -15.20 9.16 8.77
N THR A 159 -14.85 8.83 10.02
CA THR A 159 -15.75 8.98 11.17
C THR A 159 -16.10 10.44 11.51
N ASN A 160 -15.19 11.36 11.22
CA ASN A 160 -15.28 12.76 11.63
C ASN A 160 -15.43 13.74 10.46
N LEU A 161 -15.56 13.24 9.23
CA LEU A 161 -15.72 14.06 8.03
C LEU A 161 -16.64 13.35 7.04
N LYS A 162 -17.89 13.80 6.95
CA LYS A 162 -18.86 13.27 6.00
C LYS A 162 -18.41 13.47 4.55
N ASN A 163 -18.71 12.52 3.68
CA ASN A 163 -18.36 12.50 2.26
C ASN A 163 -16.85 12.45 1.97
N PHE A 164 -16.03 12.16 2.97
CA PHE A 164 -14.62 11.89 2.80
C PHE A 164 -14.37 10.39 2.97
N PHE A 165 -14.11 9.73 1.86
CA PHE A 165 -13.89 8.29 1.80
C PHE A 165 -12.41 7.93 1.71
N LEU A 166 -12.09 6.71 2.06
CA LEU A 166 -10.74 6.16 2.13
C LEU A 166 -10.66 4.87 1.33
N ALA A 167 -9.59 4.72 0.56
CA ALA A 167 -9.14 3.49 -0.05
C ALA A 167 -7.61 3.48 -0.02
N CYS A 168 -7.01 3.13 1.11
CA CYS A 168 -5.57 3.22 1.29
C CYS A 168 -5.03 2.15 2.26
N GLY A 169 -3.70 2.03 2.36
CA GLY A 169 -3.06 1.06 3.22
C GLY A 169 -3.28 -0.39 2.76
N PHE A 170 -3.17 -0.65 1.48
CA PHE A 170 -3.48 -1.97 0.91
C PHE A 170 -2.42 -3.04 1.17
N ASN A 171 -1.36 -2.72 1.91
CA ASN A 171 -0.38 -3.72 2.36
C ASN A 171 0.11 -4.62 1.21
N SER A 172 0.57 -4.01 0.12
CA SER A 172 1.07 -4.68 -1.11
C SER A 172 0.04 -5.47 -1.94
N ILE A 173 -1.25 -5.40 -1.59
CA ILE A 173 -2.32 -6.09 -2.36
C ILE A 173 -3.25 -5.13 -3.11
N GLY A 174 -2.82 -3.87 -3.30
CA GLY A 174 -3.67 -2.81 -3.87
C GLY A 174 -4.15 -3.10 -5.29
N ILE A 175 -3.27 -3.57 -6.18
CA ILE A 175 -3.62 -3.84 -7.58
C ILE A 175 -4.74 -4.90 -7.66
N GLN A 176 -4.60 -6.00 -6.95
CA GLN A 176 -5.60 -7.07 -6.97
C GLN A 176 -6.92 -6.71 -6.29
N SER A 177 -6.88 -5.76 -5.33
CA SER A 177 -8.05 -5.37 -4.52
C SER A 177 -8.79 -4.16 -5.09
N ALA A 178 -8.17 -3.39 -5.98
CA ALA A 178 -8.66 -2.09 -6.45
C ALA A 178 -10.07 -2.16 -7.05
N GLY A 179 -10.34 -3.17 -7.88
CA GLY A 179 -11.66 -3.33 -8.52
C GLY A 179 -12.78 -3.55 -7.51
N GLY A 180 -12.56 -4.45 -6.54
CA GLY A 180 -13.53 -4.74 -5.48
C GLY A 180 -13.73 -3.57 -4.53
N ALA A 181 -12.63 -2.93 -4.10
CA ALA A 181 -12.68 -1.76 -3.24
C ALA A 181 -13.41 -0.59 -3.91
N GLY A 182 -13.10 -0.31 -5.19
CA GLY A 182 -13.76 0.74 -5.94
C GLY A 182 -15.25 0.49 -6.12
N LYS A 183 -15.66 -0.75 -6.41
CA LYS A 183 -17.06 -1.13 -6.50
C LYS A 183 -17.78 -0.92 -5.16
N ALA A 184 -17.23 -1.44 -4.06
CA ALA A 184 -17.84 -1.29 -2.74
C ALA A 184 -18.00 0.18 -2.33
N LEU A 185 -17.00 1.03 -2.59
CA LEU A 185 -17.10 2.47 -2.31
C LEU A 185 -18.12 3.18 -3.18
N SER A 186 -18.20 2.86 -4.47
CA SER A 186 -19.18 3.49 -5.36
C SER A 186 -20.62 3.17 -4.95
N GLU A 187 -20.89 1.91 -4.63
CA GLU A 187 -22.19 1.46 -4.12
C GLU A 187 -22.52 2.09 -2.75
N TRP A 188 -21.52 2.21 -1.87
CA TRP A 188 -21.70 2.90 -0.58
C TRP A 188 -22.03 4.38 -0.75
N MET A 189 -21.30 5.09 -1.61
CA MET A 189 -21.57 6.51 -1.88
C MET A 189 -22.96 6.73 -2.46
N GLU A 190 -23.43 5.83 -3.32
CA GLU A 190 -24.78 5.91 -3.92
C GLU A 190 -25.89 5.58 -2.91
N ALA A 191 -25.72 4.53 -2.11
CA ALA A 191 -26.73 4.07 -1.15
C ALA A 191 -26.68 4.81 0.19
N GLY A 192 -25.55 5.47 0.53
CA GLY A 192 -25.33 6.08 1.84
C GLY A 192 -24.89 5.10 2.93
N GLU A 193 -24.75 3.82 2.61
CA GLU A 193 -24.34 2.75 3.52
C GLU A 193 -23.52 1.69 2.79
N PRO A 194 -22.66 0.90 3.49
CA PRO A 194 -21.87 -0.13 2.86
C PRO A 194 -22.75 -1.23 2.24
N PRO A 195 -22.40 -1.75 1.05
CA PRO A 195 -23.21 -2.74 0.32
C PRO A 195 -23.24 -4.13 0.99
N PHE A 196 -22.30 -4.39 1.89
CA PHE A 196 -22.18 -5.63 2.66
C PHE A 196 -21.27 -5.37 3.87
N ASP A 197 -21.09 -6.37 4.73
CA ASP A 197 -20.23 -6.25 5.90
C ASP A 197 -18.76 -6.04 5.51
N LEU A 198 -18.25 -4.85 5.82
CA LEU A 198 -16.87 -4.41 5.58
C LEU A 198 -16.10 -4.16 6.88
N TRP A 199 -16.60 -4.62 8.04
CA TRP A 199 -16.07 -4.23 9.35
C TRP A 199 -14.56 -4.48 9.48
N GLU A 200 -14.03 -5.54 8.87
CA GLU A 200 -12.60 -5.88 8.92
C GLU A 200 -11.70 -4.87 8.23
N VAL A 201 -12.22 -4.11 7.26
CA VAL A 201 -11.47 -3.12 6.48
C VAL A 201 -12.01 -1.70 6.66
N ASP A 202 -13.13 -1.55 7.34
CA ASP A 202 -13.75 -0.25 7.60
C ASP A 202 -12.83 0.62 8.47
N ILE A 203 -12.59 1.87 8.04
CA ILE A 203 -11.76 2.83 8.80
C ILE A 203 -12.31 3.05 10.22
N ARG A 204 -13.59 2.87 10.45
CA ARG A 204 -14.23 3.05 11.76
C ARG A 204 -13.74 2.08 12.84
N ARG A 205 -13.03 1.00 12.46
CA ARG A 205 -12.35 0.12 13.41
C ARG A 205 -11.11 0.76 14.04
N MET A 206 -10.61 1.83 13.45
CA MET A 206 -9.41 2.52 13.91
C MET A 206 -9.74 3.65 14.87
N HIS A 207 -8.93 3.80 15.91
CA HIS A 207 -9.06 4.82 16.93
C HIS A 207 -7.93 5.88 16.80
N PRO A 208 -8.15 7.12 17.25
CA PRO A 208 -7.17 8.20 17.15
C PRO A 208 -5.80 7.89 17.76
N PHE A 209 -5.73 7.10 18.83
CA PHE A 209 -4.46 6.74 19.47
C PHE A 209 -3.54 5.93 18.55
N GLN A 210 -4.10 5.19 17.58
CA GLN A 210 -3.34 4.38 16.63
C GLN A 210 -2.61 5.22 15.57
N ASN A 211 -2.90 6.51 15.48
CA ASN A 211 -2.26 7.44 14.54
C ASN A 211 -1.01 8.13 15.13
N ASN A 212 -0.56 7.78 16.32
CA ASN A 212 0.68 8.33 16.87
C ASN A 212 1.92 7.57 16.36
N LYS A 213 3.07 8.26 16.38
CA LYS A 213 4.33 7.72 15.85
C LYS A 213 4.81 6.48 16.61
N THR A 214 4.72 6.47 17.93
CA THR A 214 5.15 5.33 18.75
C THR A 214 4.38 4.07 18.35
N TYR A 215 3.06 4.16 18.29
CA TYR A 215 2.22 3.02 17.90
C TYR A 215 2.49 2.50 16.49
N LEU A 216 2.82 3.40 15.56
CA LEU A 216 3.03 3.02 14.15
C LEU A 216 4.45 2.48 13.86
N PHE A 217 5.42 2.74 14.75
CA PHE A 217 6.82 2.37 14.55
C PHE A 217 7.30 1.22 15.43
N GLU A 218 6.52 0.83 16.43
CA GLU A 218 6.76 -0.31 17.31
C GLU A 218 5.92 -1.54 16.91
#